data_a7e03199920100b2920bd71f8a158563
#
_entry.id   a7e03199920100b2920bd71f8a158563
#
_cell.length_a   1.000
_cell.length_b   1.000
_cell.length_c   1.000
_cell.angle_alpha   90.00
_cell.angle_beta   90.00
_cell.angle_gamma   90.00
#
_symmetry.space_group_name_H-M   'P 1'
#
loop_
_entity.id
_entity.type
_entity.pdbx_description
1 polymer ?
#
loop_
_entity_poly.entity_id
_entity_poly.type
_entity_poly.pdbx_seq_one_letter_code
_entity_poly.pdbx_strand_id
1 'polypeptide(L)'
;MIRLGAFEHLLLLALVRLGDDTYGVPIRDELEARTGRLVSPGAIYTALDRLEQRGLVRSQLGEPTPARGGKRKRCYRLTAKGSAALRDAHGAIAHMTQGIKPKLQTP
;
A
#
# COMPACT_ATOMS: atom_id res chain seq x y z
N MET A 1 3.28 -12.39 -15.22
CA MET A 1 3.61 -11.87 -13.88
C MET A 1 3.26 -10.39 -13.79
N ILE A 2 2.58 -10.00 -12.74
CA ILE A 2 2.22 -8.59 -12.51
C ILE A 2 3.41 -7.88 -11.88
N ARG A 3 3.85 -6.80 -12.51
CA ARG A 3 4.95 -6.01 -12.00
C ARG A 3 4.44 -4.96 -11.01
N LEU A 4 5.17 -4.81 -9.91
CA LEU A 4 4.93 -3.75 -8.92
C LEU A 4 6.14 -2.83 -8.89
N GLY A 5 5.88 -1.53 -9.03
CA GLY A 5 6.91 -0.54 -8.75
C GLY A 5 7.20 -0.51 -7.24
N ALA A 6 8.33 0.10 -6.87
CA ALA A 6 8.73 0.15 -5.46
C ALA A 6 7.68 0.81 -4.58
N PHE A 7 7.11 1.93 -5.01
CA PHE A 7 6.07 2.61 -4.24
C PHE A 7 4.79 1.80 -4.15
N GLU A 8 4.40 1.16 -5.26
CA GLU A 8 3.23 0.30 -5.28
C GLU A 8 3.38 -0.86 -4.29
N HIS A 9 4.58 -1.46 -4.25
CA HIS A 9 4.89 -2.53 -3.32
C HIS A 9 4.68 -2.07 -1.87
N LEU A 10 5.21 -0.89 -1.53
CA LEU A 10 5.05 -0.34 -0.19
C LEU A 10 3.59 -0.04 0.13
N LEU A 11 2.82 0.47 -0.83
CA LEU A 11 1.40 0.73 -0.64
C LEU A 11 0.63 -0.55 -0.33
N LEU A 12 0.89 -1.61 -1.08
CA LEU A 12 0.20 -2.88 -0.83
C LEU A 12 0.58 -3.46 0.53
N LEU A 13 1.84 -3.31 0.95
CA LEU A 13 2.26 -3.73 2.28
C LEU A 13 1.54 -2.91 3.37
N ALA A 14 1.36 -1.62 3.14
CA ALA A 14 0.62 -0.78 4.08
C ALA A 14 -0.83 -1.25 4.22
N LEU A 15 -1.46 -1.66 3.11
CA LEU A 15 -2.81 -2.20 3.17
C LEU A 15 -2.88 -3.50 3.98
N VAL A 16 -1.87 -4.36 3.85
CA VAL A 16 -1.79 -5.58 4.65
C VAL A 16 -1.70 -5.23 6.13
N ARG A 17 -0.86 -4.26 6.47
CA ARG A 17 -0.65 -3.87 7.87
C ARG A 17 -1.88 -3.25 8.50
N LEU A 18 -2.61 -2.44 7.73
CA LEU A 18 -3.76 -1.68 8.25
C LEU A 18 -5.06 -2.48 8.20
N GLY A 19 -5.09 -3.55 7.41
CA GLY A 19 -6.29 -4.34 7.25
C GLY A 19 -7.25 -3.75 6.24
N ASP A 20 -8.43 -4.38 6.12
CA ASP A 20 -9.43 -3.98 5.15
C ASP A 20 -10.07 -2.65 5.52
N ASP A 21 -10.54 -1.94 4.48
CA ASP A 21 -11.31 -0.71 4.63
C ASP A 21 -10.54 0.44 5.27
N THR A 22 -9.25 0.49 5.02
CA THR A 22 -8.44 1.65 5.39
C THR A 22 -8.56 2.74 4.34
N TYR A 23 -8.07 3.94 4.66
CA TYR A 23 -8.17 5.09 3.77
C TYR A 23 -6.85 5.86 3.73
N GLY A 24 -6.83 6.97 2.99
CA GLY A 24 -5.58 7.65 2.64
C GLY A 24 -4.74 8.10 3.81
N VAL A 25 -5.36 8.66 4.87
CA VAL A 25 -4.60 9.22 5.99
C VAL A 25 -3.83 8.14 6.77
N PRO A 26 -4.47 7.05 7.23
CA PRO A 26 -3.71 5.98 7.87
C PRO A 26 -2.65 5.36 6.97
N ILE A 27 -2.92 5.24 5.67
CA ILE A 27 -1.94 4.71 4.72
C ILE A 27 -0.71 5.60 4.67
N ARG A 28 -0.92 6.93 4.55
CA ARG A 28 0.18 7.88 4.53
C ARG A 28 0.97 7.82 5.83
N ASP A 29 0.26 7.80 6.97
CA ASP A 29 0.91 7.81 8.28
C ASP A 29 1.76 6.54 8.48
N GLU A 30 1.27 5.40 8.01
CA GLU A 30 2.00 4.13 8.11
C GLU A 30 3.25 4.16 7.25
N LEU A 31 3.15 4.68 6.03
CA LEU A 31 4.30 4.81 5.15
C LEU A 31 5.35 5.71 5.74
N GLU A 32 4.94 6.86 6.26
CA GLU A 32 5.86 7.82 6.88
C GLU A 32 6.53 7.22 8.12
N ALA A 33 5.74 6.60 8.98
CA ALA A 33 6.27 6.03 10.22
C ALA A 33 7.28 4.91 9.95
N ARG A 34 7.06 4.12 8.91
CA ARG A 34 7.90 2.95 8.62
C ARG A 34 9.07 3.23 7.71
N THR A 35 8.93 4.17 6.77
CA THR A 35 9.97 4.43 5.78
C THR A 35 10.68 5.76 5.97
N GLY A 36 10.16 6.63 6.82
CA GLY A 36 10.69 7.99 7.01
C GLY A 36 10.43 8.91 5.84
N ARG A 37 9.66 8.47 4.83
CA ARG A 37 9.40 9.26 3.64
C ARG A 37 8.08 9.99 3.76
N LEU A 38 8.11 11.29 3.48
CA LEU A 38 6.89 12.09 3.36
C LEU A 38 6.33 11.89 1.96
N VAL A 39 5.07 11.47 1.89
CA VAL A 39 4.40 11.26 0.61
C VAL A 39 3.16 12.14 0.57
N SER A 40 2.98 12.86 -0.53
CA SER A 40 1.81 13.72 -0.65
C SER A 40 0.54 12.87 -0.77
N PRO A 41 -0.60 13.36 -0.24
CA PRO A 41 -1.87 12.65 -0.42
C PRO A 41 -2.20 12.40 -1.88
N GLY A 42 -1.90 13.35 -2.76
CA GLY A 42 -2.15 13.19 -4.19
C GLY A 42 -1.38 12.01 -4.79
N ALA A 43 -0.12 11.84 -4.39
CA ALA A 43 0.68 10.72 -4.88
C ALA A 43 0.09 9.39 -4.43
N ILE A 44 -0.40 9.32 -3.20
CA ILE A 44 -1.03 8.11 -2.67
C ILE A 44 -2.29 7.76 -3.44
N TYR A 45 -3.19 8.73 -3.64
CA TYR A 45 -4.44 8.48 -4.36
C TYR A 45 -4.21 8.14 -5.83
N THR A 46 -3.25 8.81 -6.47
CA THR A 46 -2.90 8.48 -7.86
C THR A 46 -2.41 7.04 -7.98
N ALA A 47 -1.54 6.61 -7.06
CA ALA A 47 -1.03 5.25 -7.08
C ALA A 47 -2.13 4.23 -6.76
N LEU A 48 -3.01 4.52 -5.78
CA LEU A 48 -4.12 3.65 -5.44
C LEU A 48 -5.09 3.50 -6.61
N ASP A 49 -5.37 4.59 -7.33
CA ASP A 49 -6.24 4.54 -8.51
C ASP A 49 -5.66 3.65 -9.60
N ARG A 50 -4.34 3.73 -9.83
CA ARG A 50 -3.67 2.87 -10.80
C ARG A 50 -3.72 1.41 -10.37
N LEU A 51 -3.53 1.15 -9.10
CA LEU A 51 -3.62 -0.21 -8.57
C LEU A 51 -5.04 -0.76 -8.71
N GLU A 52 -6.04 0.08 -8.51
CA GLU A 52 -7.44 -0.32 -8.69
C GLU A 52 -7.74 -0.64 -10.14
N GLN A 53 -7.24 0.17 -11.08
CA GLN A 53 -7.40 -0.09 -12.51
C GLN A 53 -6.78 -1.43 -12.91
N ARG A 54 -5.73 -1.84 -12.23
CA ARG A 54 -5.07 -3.12 -12.48
C ARG A 54 -5.74 -4.28 -11.72
N GLY A 55 -6.77 -3.98 -10.94
CA GLY A 55 -7.49 -5.00 -10.17
C GLY A 55 -6.79 -5.47 -8.91
N LEU A 56 -5.77 -4.75 -8.45
CA LEU A 56 -4.97 -5.16 -7.29
C LEU A 56 -5.54 -4.65 -5.97
N VAL A 57 -6.32 -3.56 -6.02
CA VAL A 57 -7.06 -3.05 -4.87
C VAL A 57 -8.48 -2.74 -5.31
N ARG A 58 -9.38 -2.67 -4.34
CA ARG A 58 -10.77 -2.27 -4.54
C ARG A 58 -11.08 -1.13 -3.59
N SER A 59 -11.84 -0.15 -4.07
CA SER A 59 -12.26 0.96 -3.23
C SER A 59 -13.78 1.03 -3.13
N GLN A 60 -14.25 1.63 -2.04
CA GLN A 60 -15.66 1.95 -1.88
C GLN A 60 -15.78 3.14 -0.95
N LEU A 61 -16.88 3.88 -1.06
CA LEU A 61 -17.16 4.97 -0.14
C LEU A 61 -17.68 4.38 1.15
N GLY A 62 -17.07 4.77 2.26
CA GLY A 62 -17.51 4.37 3.58
C GLY A 62 -18.69 5.21 4.05
N GLU A 63 -19.15 4.94 5.26
CA GLU A 63 -20.24 5.69 5.86
C GLU A 63 -19.79 7.11 6.22
N PRO A 64 -20.70 8.11 6.11
CA PRO A 64 -20.37 9.45 6.59
C PRO A 64 -20.08 9.43 8.08
N THR A 65 -19.10 10.24 8.52
CA THR A 65 -18.77 10.35 9.94
C THR A 65 -18.95 11.80 10.38
N PRO A 66 -19.53 12.03 11.58
CA PRO A 66 -19.70 13.40 12.09
C PRO A 66 -18.35 14.13 12.24
N ALA A 67 -17.30 13.40 12.56
CA ALA A 67 -15.97 13.96 12.81
C ALA A 67 -15.37 14.66 11.60
N ARG A 68 -15.90 14.42 10.39
CA ARG A 68 -15.41 15.00 9.15
C ARG A 68 -16.47 15.80 8.41
N GLY A 69 -17.38 16.41 9.15
CA GLY A 69 -18.45 17.21 8.57
C GLY A 69 -19.37 16.42 7.66
N GLY A 70 -19.53 15.12 7.93
CA GLY A 70 -20.41 14.25 7.17
C GLY A 70 -19.83 13.73 5.86
N LYS A 71 -18.57 14.02 5.54
CA LYS A 71 -17.95 13.54 4.31
C LYS A 71 -17.63 12.06 4.42
N ARG A 72 -17.95 11.33 3.35
CA ARG A 72 -17.64 9.91 3.26
C ARG A 72 -16.18 9.74 2.85
N LYS A 73 -15.53 8.73 3.43
CA LYS A 73 -14.15 8.38 3.10
C LYS A 73 -14.14 7.30 2.04
N ARG A 74 -13.20 7.39 1.10
CA ARG A 74 -12.95 6.29 0.18
C ARG A 74 -12.02 5.32 0.87
N CYS A 75 -12.52 4.12 1.08
CA CYS A 75 -11.79 3.05 1.75
C CYS A 75 -11.26 2.06 0.73
N TYR A 76 -10.13 1.47 1.02
CA TYR A 76 -9.41 0.58 0.09
C TYR A 76 -9.16 -0.76 0.77
N ARG A 77 -9.18 -1.82 -0.04
CA ARG A 77 -8.79 -3.16 0.40
C ARG A 77 -8.02 -3.86 -0.69
N LEU A 78 -7.16 -4.78 -0.26
CA LEU A 78 -6.39 -5.62 -1.17
C LEU A 78 -7.33 -6.67 -1.76
N THR A 79 -7.23 -6.89 -3.08
CA THR A 79 -7.95 -7.97 -3.72
C THR A 79 -7.14 -9.27 -3.65
N ALA A 80 -7.76 -10.40 -4.00
CA ALA A 80 -7.03 -11.66 -4.10
C ALA A 80 -5.91 -11.56 -5.12
N LYS A 81 -6.16 -10.87 -6.24
CA LYS A 81 -5.16 -10.62 -7.27
C LYS A 81 -4.01 -9.76 -6.72
N GLY A 82 -4.35 -8.74 -5.93
CA GLY A 82 -3.36 -7.88 -5.29
C GLY A 82 -2.51 -8.64 -4.28
N SER A 83 -3.14 -9.51 -3.50
CA SER A 83 -2.45 -10.37 -2.54
C SER A 83 -1.44 -11.28 -3.24
N ALA A 84 -1.85 -11.89 -4.35
CA ALA A 84 -0.97 -12.77 -5.11
C ALA A 84 0.20 -12.00 -5.72
N ALA A 85 -0.08 -10.82 -6.31
CA ALA A 85 0.97 -9.98 -6.89
C ALA A 85 1.98 -9.54 -5.84
N LEU A 86 1.48 -9.14 -4.65
CA LEU A 86 2.35 -8.73 -3.54
C LEU A 86 3.22 -9.90 -3.07
N ARG A 87 2.63 -11.07 -2.91
CA ARG A 87 3.36 -12.27 -2.48
C ARG A 87 4.48 -12.62 -3.44
N ASP A 88 4.19 -12.58 -4.75
CA ASP A 88 5.20 -12.86 -5.78
C ASP A 88 6.33 -11.84 -5.76
N ALA A 89 5.98 -10.55 -5.71
CA ALA A 89 6.98 -9.48 -5.71
C ALA A 89 7.84 -9.53 -4.45
N HIS A 90 7.21 -9.74 -3.30
CA HIS A 90 7.93 -9.82 -2.03
C HIS A 90 8.81 -11.06 -1.98
N GLY A 91 8.33 -12.19 -2.49
CA GLY A 91 9.10 -13.42 -2.58
C GLY A 91 10.35 -13.25 -3.42
N ALA A 92 10.24 -12.57 -4.56
CA ALA A 92 11.39 -12.31 -5.42
C ALA A 92 12.45 -11.49 -4.68
N ILE A 93 12.04 -10.44 -3.97
CA ILE A 93 12.96 -9.62 -3.19
C ILE A 93 13.59 -10.44 -2.07
N ALA A 94 12.80 -11.25 -1.37
CA ALA A 94 13.30 -12.08 -0.28
C ALA A 94 14.37 -13.06 -0.79
N HIS A 95 14.14 -13.68 -1.95
CA HIS A 95 15.11 -14.59 -2.54
C HIS A 95 16.40 -13.87 -2.93
N MET A 96 16.28 -12.68 -3.51
CA MET A 96 17.46 -11.89 -3.90
C MET A 96 18.25 -11.38 -2.70
N THR A 97 17.59 -11.12 -1.59
CA THR A 97 18.26 -10.60 -0.38
C THR A 97 18.74 -11.70 0.56
N GLN A 98 18.44 -12.94 0.25
CA GLN A 98 18.84 -14.05 1.10
C GLN A 98 20.36 -14.12 1.21
N GLY A 99 20.85 -14.15 2.45
CA GLY A 99 22.29 -14.25 2.72
C GLY A 99 23.06 -12.94 2.64
N ILE A 100 22.44 -11.84 2.23
CA ILE A 100 23.17 -10.57 2.06
C ILE A 100 22.72 -9.45 2.99
N LYS A 101 21.82 -9.73 3.93
CA LYS A 101 21.35 -8.71 4.89
C LYS A 101 22.50 -7.97 5.59
N PRO A 102 23.54 -8.66 6.08
CA PRO A 102 24.65 -7.94 6.72
C PRO A 102 25.33 -6.94 5.78
N LYS A 103 25.44 -7.26 4.49
CA LYS A 103 26.03 -6.36 3.50
C LYS A 103 25.18 -5.14 3.24
N LEU A 104 23.86 -5.30 3.28
CA LEU A 104 22.94 -4.17 3.11
C LEU A 104 22.92 -3.23 4.30
N GLN A 105 23.26 -3.74 5.50
CA GLN A 105 23.29 -2.93 6.72
C GLN A 105 24.62 -2.22 6.93
N THR A 106 25.64 -2.58 6.18
CA THR A 106 26.96 -1.95 6.29
C THR A 106 26.97 -0.67 5.48
N PRO A 107 27.32 0.48 6.09
CA PRO A 107 27.42 1.74 5.34
C PRO A 107 28.56 1.71 4.34
#